data_a32cc0df33707d30235ece855149be02
#
_entry.id   a32cc0df33707d30235ece855149be02
#
_cell.length_a   1.000
_cell.length_b   1.000
_cell.length_c   1.000
_cell.angle_alpha   90.00
_cell.angle_beta   90.00
_cell.angle_gamma   90.00
#
_symmetry.space_group_name_H-M   'P 1'
#
loop_
_entity.id
_entity.type
_entity.pdbx_description
1 polymer ?
#
loop_
_entity_poly.entity_id
_entity_poly.type
_entity_poly.pdbx_seq_one_letter_code
_entity_poly.pdbx_strand_id
1 'polypeptide(L)'
;VRKGAVIELRPGAGVRLRRPATVRIVLASGYPRSVVPPVLNADLASAQSMLNAKHLRSQIVYRLMPNGPVNQVVGQIPSAGAIVYSGSRIRLTVARPHRWVNLFRWSGTDRFHSHPFTVPARWRIRYRLAAEASLPALAQFSWLPADEPLAGHGFVATDTGSRSYVVPDGAGTYSLAVNPLAGTSWSVELDAFE
;
A
#
# COMPACT_ATOMS: atom_id res chain seq x y z
N VAL A 1 -18.89 30.31 -9.73
CA VAL A 1 -19.49 31.68 -9.67
C VAL A 1 -19.85 31.95 -8.23
N ARG A 2 -19.63 33.20 -7.73
CA ARG A 2 -19.96 33.59 -6.35
C ARG A 2 -21.49 33.55 -6.17
N LYS A 3 -21.95 33.14 -4.98
CA LYS A 3 -23.35 33.17 -4.60
C LYS A 3 -23.87 34.63 -4.72
N GLY A 4 -25.03 34.79 -5.38
CA GLY A 4 -25.66 36.12 -5.62
C GLY A 4 -25.18 36.83 -6.86
N ALA A 5 -24.21 36.31 -7.62
CA ALA A 5 -23.85 36.89 -8.91
C ALA A 5 -24.97 36.65 -9.93
N VAL A 6 -25.26 37.68 -10.74
CA VAL A 6 -26.22 37.56 -11.83
C VAL A 6 -25.59 36.71 -12.93
N ILE A 7 -26.24 35.61 -13.30
CA ILE A 7 -25.76 34.67 -14.34
C ILE A 7 -26.60 34.76 -15.61
N GLU A 8 -27.80 35.30 -15.52
CA GLU A 8 -28.65 35.47 -16.68
C GLU A 8 -29.66 36.62 -16.45
N LEU A 9 -29.94 37.37 -17.52
CA LEU A 9 -31.01 38.35 -17.57
C LEU A 9 -31.92 38.02 -18.75
N ARG A 10 -33.23 38.05 -18.52
CA ARG A 10 -34.22 37.90 -19.59
C ARG A 10 -35.30 38.97 -19.47
N PRO A 11 -35.50 39.84 -20.49
CA PRO A 11 -34.68 39.95 -21.69
C PRO A 11 -33.27 40.42 -21.41
N GLY A 12 -32.33 40.13 -22.33
CA GLY A 12 -30.92 40.48 -22.20
C GLY A 12 -30.69 42.00 -22.17
N ALA A 13 -29.46 42.38 -21.79
CA ALA A 13 -29.07 43.80 -21.77
C ALA A 13 -29.23 44.47 -23.14
N GLY A 14 -29.70 45.74 -23.15
CA GLY A 14 -29.92 46.54 -24.35
C GLY A 14 -31.27 46.34 -25.03
N VAL A 15 -32.11 45.41 -24.59
CA VAL A 15 -33.46 45.23 -25.13
C VAL A 15 -34.38 46.34 -24.63
N ARG A 16 -35.02 47.08 -25.56
CA ARG A 16 -36.02 48.09 -25.23
C ARG A 16 -37.35 47.43 -24.88
N LEU A 17 -37.87 47.70 -23.69
CA LEU A 17 -39.11 47.15 -23.19
C LEU A 17 -40.21 48.24 -23.16
N ARG A 18 -41.44 47.84 -23.51
CA ARG A 18 -42.64 48.71 -23.29
C ARG A 18 -43.07 48.56 -21.82
N ARG A 19 -43.47 49.66 -21.22
CA ARG A 19 -43.95 49.62 -19.80
C ARG A 19 -45.44 49.24 -19.72
N PRO A 20 -45.85 48.51 -18.70
CA PRO A 20 -45.04 47.83 -17.69
C PRO A 20 -44.27 46.61 -18.25
N ALA A 21 -43.07 46.32 -17.74
CA ALA A 21 -42.24 45.21 -18.19
C ALA A 21 -41.64 44.45 -17.03
N THR A 22 -41.55 43.14 -17.20
CA THR A 22 -40.92 42.24 -16.21
C THR A 22 -39.53 41.81 -16.72
N VAL A 23 -38.54 41.95 -15.87
CA VAL A 23 -37.18 41.43 -16.11
C VAL A 23 -36.90 40.29 -15.15
N ARG A 24 -36.62 39.14 -15.72
CA ARG A 24 -36.20 37.96 -14.93
C ARG A 24 -34.70 37.97 -14.72
N ILE A 25 -34.30 37.95 -13.46
CA ILE A 25 -32.88 37.87 -13.05
C ILE A 25 -32.64 36.48 -12.48
N VAL A 26 -31.66 35.78 -13.02
CA VAL A 26 -31.20 34.48 -12.49
C VAL A 26 -29.91 34.72 -11.72
N LEU A 27 -29.93 34.39 -10.46
CA LEU A 27 -28.78 34.53 -9.56
C LEU A 27 -28.08 33.19 -9.35
N ALA A 28 -26.75 33.20 -9.24
CA ALA A 28 -25.98 32.04 -8.85
C ALA A 28 -26.30 31.63 -7.39
N SER A 29 -26.65 30.38 -7.17
CA SER A 29 -26.87 29.84 -5.83
C SER A 29 -25.57 29.55 -5.07
N GLY A 30 -24.42 29.68 -5.75
CA GLY A 30 -23.10 29.35 -5.26
C GLY A 30 -22.73 27.89 -5.54
N TYR A 31 -21.64 27.45 -4.95
CA TYR A 31 -21.23 26.03 -5.05
C TYR A 31 -22.11 25.18 -4.13
N PRO A 32 -22.63 24.03 -4.61
CA PRO A 32 -23.39 23.14 -3.76
C PRO A 32 -22.52 22.63 -2.60
N ARG A 33 -23.14 22.50 -1.43
CA ARG A 33 -22.48 21.97 -0.23
C ARG A 33 -22.96 20.56 0.03
N SER A 34 -22.09 19.77 0.67
CA SER A 34 -22.39 18.40 1.08
C SER A 34 -21.94 18.19 2.51
N VAL A 35 -22.64 17.32 3.22
CA VAL A 35 -22.27 16.89 4.59
C VAL A 35 -21.41 15.63 4.45
N VAL A 36 -20.27 15.63 5.11
CA VAL A 36 -19.35 14.49 5.14
C VAL A 36 -19.98 13.33 5.92
N PRO A 37 -20.18 12.15 5.29
CA PRO A 37 -20.79 11.00 5.96
C PRO A 37 -19.83 10.36 6.98
N PRO A 38 -20.35 9.63 8.01
CA PRO A 38 -19.53 8.85 8.91
C PRO A 38 -19.06 7.58 8.19
N VAL A 39 -17.75 7.45 7.96
CA VAL A 39 -17.15 6.29 7.29
C VAL A 39 -16.06 5.61 8.15
N LEU A 40 -15.87 6.03 9.40
CA LEU A 40 -15.00 5.33 10.33
C LEU A 40 -15.52 3.92 10.57
N ASN A 41 -14.61 2.96 10.65
CA ASN A 41 -14.84 1.53 10.82
C ASN A 41 -15.57 0.84 9.63
N ALA A 42 -15.91 1.56 8.56
CA ALA A 42 -16.39 0.95 7.32
C ALA A 42 -15.22 0.32 6.53
N ASP A 43 -15.50 -0.70 5.73
CA ASP A 43 -14.57 -1.15 4.71
C ASP A 43 -14.38 -0.06 3.64
N LEU A 44 -13.24 -0.11 2.94
CA LEU A 44 -12.88 0.94 1.97
C LEU A 44 -13.91 1.10 0.85
N ALA A 45 -14.49 0.00 0.34
CA ALA A 45 -15.44 0.05 -0.77
C ALA A 45 -16.75 0.72 -0.33
N SER A 46 -17.28 0.34 0.83
CA SER A 46 -18.46 0.98 1.44
C SER A 46 -18.22 2.46 1.72
N ALA A 47 -17.06 2.81 2.29
CA ALA A 47 -16.70 4.20 2.55
C ALA A 47 -16.66 5.05 1.27
N GLN A 48 -16.07 4.52 0.20
CA GLN A 48 -16.02 5.19 -1.11
C GLN A 48 -17.43 5.37 -1.70
N SER A 49 -18.28 4.36 -1.60
CA SER A 49 -19.67 4.42 -2.06
C SER A 49 -20.46 5.51 -1.32
N MET A 50 -20.32 5.58 0.02
CA MET A 50 -20.97 6.60 0.85
C MET A 50 -20.51 8.02 0.49
N LEU A 51 -19.22 8.22 0.23
CA LEU A 51 -18.67 9.51 -0.20
C LEU A 51 -19.19 9.90 -1.60
N ASN A 52 -19.18 8.96 -2.54
CA ASN A 52 -19.67 9.18 -3.90
C ASN A 52 -21.16 9.56 -3.92
N ALA A 53 -21.99 8.92 -3.09
CA ALA A 53 -23.40 9.26 -2.94
C ALA A 53 -23.64 10.70 -2.44
N LYS A 54 -22.63 11.31 -1.79
CA LYS A 54 -22.62 12.71 -1.36
C LYS A 54 -21.84 13.62 -2.29
N HIS A 55 -21.48 13.15 -3.50
CA HIS A 55 -20.65 13.88 -4.47
C HIS A 55 -19.30 14.34 -3.88
N LEU A 56 -18.71 13.54 -2.99
CA LEU A 56 -17.39 13.75 -2.40
C LEU A 56 -16.39 12.78 -3.00
N ARG A 57 -15.10 13.13 -2.98
CA ARG A 57 -14.00 12.29 -3.49
C ARG A 57 -13.19 11.74 -2.33
N SER A 58 -12.78 10.49 -2.40
CA SER A 58 -11.85 9.91 -1.44
C SER A 58 -10.40 10.20 -1.83
N GLN A 59 -9.55 10.47 -0.84
CA GLN A 59 -8.10 10.45 -0.92
C GLN A 59 -7.61 9.42 0.10
N ILE A 60 -7.02 8.31 -0.38
CA ILE A 60 -6.66 7.18 0.46
C ILE A 60 -5.21 7.32 0.91
N VAL A 61 -4.98 7.14 2.21
CA VAL A 61 -3.66 7.00 2.83
C VAL A 61 -3.66 5.69 3.61
N TYR A 62 -2.71 4.82 3.34
CA TYR A 62 -2.59 3.57 4.09
C TYR A 62 -1.76 3.75 5.35
N ARG A 63 -2.18 3.11 6.43
CA ARG A 63 -1.44 3.02 7.68
C ARG A 63 -1.22 1.56 8.05
N LEU A 64 0.04 1.20 8.25
CA LEU A 64 0.39 -0.14 8.73
C LEU A 64 -0.06 -0.29 10.19
N MET A 65 -0.82 -1.33 10.46
CA MET A 65 -1.32 -1.68 11.79
C MET A 65 -1.15 -3.19 11.99
N PRO A 66 -0.20 -3.64 12.84
CA PRO A 66 0.16 -5.05 12.96
C PRO A 66 -1.00 -5.99 13.27
N ASN A 67 -1.90 -5.54 14.15
CA ASN A 67 -3.09 -6.28 14.58
C ASN A 67 -4.38 -5.53 14.24
N GLY A 68 -4.31 -4.62 13.26
CA GLY A 68 -5.45 -3.82 12.86
C GLY A 68 -6.37 -4.55 11.88
N PRO A 69 -7.57 -4.03 11.70
CA PRO A 69 -8.51 -4.56 10.73
C PRO A 69 -7.98 -4.38 9.30
N VAL A 70 -8.29 -5.35 8.44
CA VAL A 70 -7.86 -5.31 7.02
C VAL A 70 -8.77 -4.40 6.21
N ASN A 71 -8.17 -3.46 5.46
CA ASN A 71 -8.89 -2.55 4.54
C ASN A 71 -10.02 -1.73 5.19
N GLN A 72 -9.96 -1.50 6.49
CA GLN A 72 -10.94 -0.70 7.22
C GLN A 72 -10.47 0.74 7.37
N VAL A 73 -11.40 1.68 7.30
CA VAL A 73 -11.14 3.11 7.53
C VAL A 73 -10.94 3.36 9.02
N VAL A 74 -9.73 3.74 9.40
CA VAL A 74 -9.33 4.04 10.79
C VAL A 74 -9.15 5.53 11.06
N GLY A 75 -9.32 6.36 10.02
CA GLY A 75 -9.27 7.81 10.15
C GLY A 75 -9.96 8.50 9.00
N GLN A 76 -10.55 9.67 9.27
CA GLN A 76 -11.29 10.47 8.31
C GLN A 76 -11.05 11.96 8.56
N ILE A 77 -10.71 12.71 7.51
CA ILE A 77 -10.53 14.17 7.56
C ILE A 77 -11.09 14.79 6.27
N PRO A 78 -12.02 15.76 6.35
CA PRO A 78 -12.70 16.27 7.54
C PRO A 78 -13.55 15.20 8.24
N SER A 79 -13.88 15.45 9.52
CA SER A 79 -14.71 14.54 10.31
C SER A 79 -16.15 14.47 9.79
N ALA A 80 -16.85 13.41 10.20
CA ALA A 80 -18.28 13.24 9.91
C ALA A 80 -19.08 14.44 10.39
N GLY A 81 -20.08 14.85 9.62
CA GLY A 81 -20.91 16.02 9.90
C GLY A 81 -20.31 17.35 9.41
N ALA A 82 -19.05 17.41 9.00
CA ALA A 82 -18.46 18.62 8.44
C ALA A 82 -19.17 19.03 7.13
N ILE A 83 -19.39 20.33 6.95
CA ILE A 83 -19.97 20.88 5.72
C ILE A 83 -18.84 21.29 4.79
N VAL A 84 -18.78 20.69 3.62
CA VAL A 84 -17.78 20.93 2.59
C VAL A 84 -18.44 21.25 1.25
N TYR A 85 -17.67 21.72 0.27
CA TYR A 85 -18.19 21.87 -1.09
C TYR A 85 -18.30 20.50 -1.78
N SER A 86 -19.30 20.33 -2.62
CA SER A 86 -19.43 19.17 -3.51
C SER A 86 -18.15 19.04 -4.35
N GLY A 87 -17.65 17.81 -4.51
CA GLY A 87 -16.38 17.53 -5.16
C GLY A 87 -15.14 17.61 -4.24
N SER A 88 -15.30 18.04 -2.98
CA SER A 88 -14.19 18.07 -2.00
C SER A 88 -13.60 16.69 -1.78
N ARG A 89 -12.28 16.66 -1.51
CA ARG A 89 -11.54 15.45 -1.17
C ARG A 89 -11.62 15.20 0.33
N ILE A 90 -11.98 13.98 0.69
CA ILE A 90 -11.99 13.48 2.06
C ILE A 90 -10.82 12.50 2.20
N ARG A 91 -9.88 12.80 3.07
CA ARG A 91 -8.76 11.91 3.37
C ARG A 91 -9.25 10.78 4.25
N LEU A 92 -9.07 9.55 3.77
CA LEU A 92 -9.33 8.31 4.49
C LEU A 92 -8.00 7.67 4.85
N THR A 93 -7.79 7.40 6.14
CA THR A 93 -6.70 6.55 6.59
C THR A 93 -7.23 5.13 6.68
N VAL A 94 -6.62 4.21 5.92
CA VAL A 94 -7.05 2.81 5.80
C VAL A 94 -6.01 1.91 6.43
N ALA A 95 -6.44 1.03 7.31
CA ALA A 95 -5.55 0.07 7.94
C ALA A 95 -5.10 -0.99 6.94
N ARG A 96 -3.80 -1.25 6.91
CA ARG A 96 -3.20 -2.41 6.25
C ARG A 96 -2.54 -3.31 7.29
N PRO A 97 -2.78 -4.62 7.26
CA PRO A 97 -2.00 -5.55 8.07
C PRO A 97 -0.56 -5.57 7.57
N HIS A 98 0.37 -5.77 8.46
CA HIS A 98 1.71 -6.14 8.06
C HIS A 98 1.68 -7.49 7.32
N ARG A 99 2.43 -7.59 6.26
CA ARG A 99 2.55 -8.82 5.46
C ARG A 99 3.99 -9.04 5.04
N TRP A 100 4.31 -10.30 4.79
CA TRP A 100 5.55 -10.66 4.14
C TRP A 100 5.44 -10.38 2.62
N VAL A 101 6.35 -9.59 2.10
CA VAL A 101 6.45 -9.25 0.67
C VAL A 101 7.73 -9.87 0.12
N ASN A 102 7.62 -10.62 -0.97
CA ASN A 102 8.80 -11.20 -1.61
C ASN A 102 9.60 -10.08 -2.29
N LEU A 103 10.87 -9.97 -1.94
CA LEU A 103 11.81 -9.04 -2.53
C LEU A 103 12.61 -9.69 -3.66
N PHE A 104 13.16 -10.88 -3.40
CA PHE A 104 14.06 -11.58 -4.30
C PHE A 104 13.79 -13.07 -4.29
N ARG A 105 14.10 -13.71 -5.42
CA ARG A 105 14.02 -15.16 -5.57
C ARG A 105 15.19 -15.65 -6.42
N TRP A 106 15.83 -16.71 -5.96
CA TRP A 106 16.88 -17.42 -6.69
C TRP A 106 16.70 -18.92 -6.57
N SER A 107 17.28 -19.68 -7.51
CA SER A 107 17.27 -21.14 -7.48
C SER A 107 18.45 -21.68 -8.27
N GLY A 108 18.89 -22.87 -7.96
CA GLY A 108 20.00 -23.51 -8.64
C GLY A 108 20.37 -24.87 -8.05
N THR A 109 21.47 -25.42 -8.57
CA THR A 109 22.12 -26.65 -8.11
C THR A 109 23.56 -26.42 -7.68
N ASP A 110 24.13 -25.29 -8.08
CA ASP A 110 25.50 -24.91 -7.82
C ASP A 110 25.63 -23.87 -6.72
N ARG A 111 26.86 -23.57 -6.34
CA ARG A 111 27.18 -22.46 -5.44
C ARG A 111 26.69 -21.16 -6.04
N PHE A 112 26.12 -20.35 -5.18
CA PHE A 112 25.54 -19.06 -5.59
C PHE A 112 25.99 -17.96 -4.64
N HIS A 113 26.21 -16.77 -5.21
CA HIS A 113 26.43 -15.54 -4.45
C HIS A 113 25.65 -14.41 -5.13
N SER A 114 24.77 -13.77 -4.37
CA SER A 114 23.96 -12.67 -4.89
C SER A 114 24.77 -11.37 -5.00
N HIS A 115 24.30 -10.45 -5.83
CA HIS A 115 24.68 -9.04 -5.68
C HIS A 115 24.15 -8.51 -4.34
N PRO A 116 24.76 -7.44 -3.80
CA PRO A 116 24.24 -6.78 -2.60
C PRO A 116 22.78 -6.34 -2.78
N PHE A 117 21.96 -6.54 -1.74
CA PHE A 117 20.56 -6.12 -1.67
C PHE A 117 20.26 -5.49 -0.33
N THR A 118 19.32 -4.54 -0.31
CA THR A 118 18.91 -3.86 0.92
C THR A 118 17.59 -4.43 1.44
N VAL A 119 17.51 -4.65 2.75
CA VAL A 119 16.34 -5.17 3.44
C VAL A 119 15.92 -4.26 4.61
N PRO A 120 14.63 -4.22 4.97
CA PRO A 120 14.14 -3.50 6.14
C PRO A 120 14.49 -4.22 7.45
N ALA A 121 14.11 -3.61 8.57
CA ALA A 121 14.45 -4.12 9.91
C ALA A 121 13.96 -5.53 10.21
N ARG A 122 12.98 -6.02 9.50
CA ARG A 122 12.44 -7.36 9.68
C ARG A 122 12.31 -8.07 8.34
N TRP A 123 13.06 -9.13 8.17
CA TRP A 123 13.09 -9.91 6.95
C TRP A 123 13.33 -11.37 7.24
N ARG A 124 13.08 -12.25 6.25
CA ARG A 124 13.27 -13.69 6.39
C ARG A 124 13.78 -14.29 5.09
N ILE A 125 14.45 -15.42 5.26
CA ILE A 125 14.84 -16.33 4.19
C ILE A 125 13.84 -17.49 4.19
N ARG A 126 13.10 -17.68 3.09
CA ARG A 126 12.37 -18.91 2.82
C ARG A 126 13.19 -19.74 1.86
N TYR A 127 13.39 -20.99 2.15
CA TYR A 127 14.15 -21.87 1.28
C TYR A 127 13.44 -23.20 1.07
N ARG A 128 13.79 -23.87 -0.01
CA ARG A 128 13.38 -25.22 -0.32
C ARG A 128 14.60 -25.97 -0.84
N LEU A 129 14.82 -27.16 -0.30
CA LEU A 129 15.82 -28.09 -0.77
C LEU A 129 15.14 -29.32 -1.35
N ALA A 130 15.75 -29.87 -2.40
CA ALA A 130 15.44 -31.19 -2.93
C ALA A 130 16.74 -31.88 -3.31
N ALA A 131 16.79 -33.18 -3.15
CA ALA A 131 17.91 -34.01 -3.56
C ALA A 131 17.41 -35.22 -4.32
N GLU A 132 18.28 -35.87 -5.07
CA GLU A 132 17.99 -37.19 -5.65
C GLU A 132 17.71 -38.22 -4.57
N ALA A 133 16.87 -39.20 -4.86
CA ALA A 133 16.25 -40.11 -3.89
C ALA A 133 17.20 -40.88 -2.95
N SER A 134 18.50 -40.92 -3.22
CA SER A 134 19.50 -41.61 -2.42
C SER A 134 20.49 -40.71 -1.68
N LEU A 135 20.39 -39.40 -1.84
CA LEU A 135 21.33 -38.45 -1.25
C LEU A 135 20.66 -37.52 -0.24
N PRO A 136 21.36 -37.16 0.86
CA PRO A 136 20.84 -36.16 1.78
C PRO A 136 20.83 -34.78 1.11
N ALA A 137 19.72 -34.06 1.20
CA ALA A 137 19.70 -32.66 0.82
C ALA A 137 20.43 -31.86 1.90
N LEU A 138 21.43 -31.07 1.49
CA LEU A 138 22.16 -30.22 2.40
C LEU A 138 22.57 -28.94 1.67
N ALA A 139 22.33 -27.78 2.27
CA ALA A 139 22.89 -26.52 1.82
C ALA A 139 23.21 -25.61 3.00
N GLN A 140 24.31 -24.91 2.91
CA GLN A 140 24.64 -23.80 3.81
C GLN A 140 24.16 -22.50 3.19
N PHE A 141 23.40 -21.75 3.96
CA PHE A 141 22.97 -20.40 3.64
C PHE A 141 23.73 -19.43 4.53
N SER A 142 24.33 -18.41 3.92
CA SER A 142 25.04 -17.35 4.66
C SER A 142 24.65 -16.01 4.11
N TRP A 143 24.45 -15.03 4.98
CA TRP A 143 24.28 -13.63 4.59
C TRP A 143 25.38 -12.79 5.19
N LEU A 144 25.94 -11.91 4.38
CA LEU A 144 27.12 -11.13 4.72
C LEU A 144 26.74 -9.64 4.64
N PRO A 145 26.91 -8.88 5.74
CA PRO A 145 26.77 -7.44 5.71
C PRO A 145 27.75 -6.84 4.71
N ALA A 146 27.30 -5.84 3.94
CA ALA A 146 28.14 -5.23 2.92
C ALA A 146 29.32 -4.41 3.50
N ASP A 147 29.13 -3.89 4.71
CA ASP A 147 30.09 -3.11 5.48
C ASP A 147 31.04 -3.99 6.33
N GLU A 148 30.64 -5.21 6.66
CA GLU A 148 31.43 -6.17 7.44
C GLU A 148 31.45 -7.56 6.79
N PRO A 149 32.08 -7.78 5.64
CA PRO A 149 31.99 -9.04 4.89
C PRO A 149 32.62 -10.26 5.62
N LEU A 150 33.34 -10.06 6.68
CA LEU A 150 33.90 -11.13 7.53
C LEU A 150 32.98 -11.52 8.70
N ALA A 151 31.96 -10.72 9.01
CA ALA A 151 30.99 -10.96 10.06
C ALA A 151 29.73 -11.67 9.55
N GLY A 152 29.88 -12.55 8.57
CA GLY A 152 28.74 -13.27 7.97
C GLY A 152 28.06 -14.21 8.95
N HIS A 153 26.75 -14.21 8.93
CA HIS A 153 25.89 -15.14 9.66
C HIS A 153 25.31 -16.18 8.70
N GLY A 154 24.86 -17.30 9.23
CA GLY A 154 24.27 -18.34 8.38
C GLY A 154 23.70 -19.51 9.17
N PHE A 155 23.10 -20.43 8.44
CA PHE A 155 22.62 -21.71 8.96
C PHE A 155 22.85 -22.82 7.93
N VAL A 156 22.84 -24.05 8.40
CA VAL A 156 22.87 -25.23 7.56
C VAL A 156 21.47 -25.85 7.52
N ALA A 157 20.95 -26.05 6.34
CA ALA A 157 19.68 -26.74 6.11
C ALA A 157 19.95 -28.17 5.66
N THR A 158 19.32 -29.13 6.33
CA THR A 158 19.51 -30.57 6.06
C THR A 158 18.22 -31.28 5.63
N ASP A 159 17.07 -30.56 5.69
CA ASP A 159 15.76 -31.14 5.41
C ASP A 159 15.32 -30.85 3.99
N THR A 160 14.75 -31.84 3.31
CA THR A 160 13.98 -31.60 2.09
C THR A 160 12.68 -30.90 2.41
N GLY A 161 12.20 -30.08 1.47
CA GLY A 161 10.96 -29.31 1.60
C GLY A 161 11.19 -27.81 1.85
N SER A 162 10.12 -27.13 2.23
CA SER A 162 10.14 -25.67 2.41
C SER A 162 10.22 -25.29 3.88
N ARG A 163 11.11 -24.36 4.22
CA ARG A 163 11.32 -23.82 5.57
C ARG A 163 11.47 -22.29 5.49
N SER A 164 11.37 -21.65 6.65
CA SER A 164 11.63 -20.20 6.77
C SER A 164 12.49 -19.89 7.98
N TYR A 165 13.39 -18.94 7.82
CA TYR A 165 14.27 -18.43 8.86
C TYR A 165 14.12 -16.91 8.94
N VAL A 166 13.69 -16.38 10.08
CA VAL A 166 13.65 -14.93 10.32
C VAL A 166 15.03 -14.47 10.71
N VAL A 167 15.59 -13.54 9.94
CA VAL A 167 16.95 -13.07 10.17
C VAL A 167 16.95 -12.02 11.28
N PRO A 168 17.78 -12.18 12.32
CA PRO A 168 17.78 -11.30 13.47
C PRO A 168 18.54 -9.99 13.27
N ASP A 169 19.36 -9.88 12.21
CA ASP A 169 20.37 -8.82 12.04
C ASP A 169 19.80 -7.44 11.66
N GLY A 170 18.48 -7.34 11.45
CA GLY A 170 17.82 -6.06 11.22
C GLY A 170 17.95 -5.51 9.80
N ALA A 171 17.74 -4.19 9.68
CA ALA A 171 17.86 -3.49 8.40
C ALA A 171 19.31 -3.36 7.98
N GLY A 172 19.58 -3.49 6.69
CA GLY A 172 20.92 -3.33 6.15
C GLY A 172 21.04 -3.72 4.70
N THR A 173 22.27 -3.63 4.21
CA THR A 173 22.64 -4.16 2.88
C THR A 173 23.45 -5.42 3.08
N TYR A 174 23.00 -6.50 2.45
CA TYR A 174 23.57 -7.84 2.59
C TYR A 174 23.81 -8.46 1.22
N SER A 175 24.65 -9.47 1.17
CA SER A 175 24.70 -10.44 0.09
C SER A 175 24.38 -11.84 0.63
N LEU A 176 23.75 -12.68 -0.19
CA LEU A 176 23.40 -14.05 0.16
C LEU A 176 24.35 -15.02 -0.56
N ALA A 177 24.94 -15.93 0.17
CA ALA A 177 25.67 -17.07 -0.38
C ALA A 177 24.92 -18.37 -0.09
N VAL A 178 24.87 -19.25 -1.08
CA VAL A 178 24.31 -20.61 -0.97
C VAL A 178 25.36 -21.60 -1.40
N ASN A 179 25.72 -22.53 -0.53
CA ASN A 179 26.67 -23.62 -0.78
C ASN A 179 25.95 -24.96 -0.64
N PRO A 180 25.38 -25.51 -1.72
CA PRO A 180 24.72 -26.80 -1.70
C PRO A 180 25.73 -27.95 -1.69
N LEU A 181 25.35 -29.07 -1.09
CA LEU A 181 26.03 -30.34 -1.32
C LEU A 181 25.74 -30.82 -2.75
N ALA A 182 26.69 -31.52 -3.36
CA ALA A 182 26.51 -32.10 -4.71
C ALA A 182 25.23 -32.95 -4.76
N GLY A 183 24.44 -32.77 -5.82
CA GLY A 183 23.12 -33.40 -5.98
C GLY A 183 21.97 -32.75 -5.24
N THR A 184 22.20 -31.61 -4.55
CA THR A 184 21.13 -30.82 -3.90
C THR A 184 20.71 -29.67 -4.81
N SER A 185 19.43 -29.62 -5.16
CA SER A 185 18.81 -28.44 -5.78
C SER A 185 18.20 -27.58 -4.68
N TRP A 186 18.25 -26.27 -4.88
CA TRP A 186 17.77 -25.30 -3.92
C TRP A 186 16.96 -24.18 -4.58
N SER A 187 16.03 -23.65 -3.86
CA SER A 187 15.42 -22.34 -4.13
C SER A 187 15.37 -21.51 -2.86
N VAL A 188 15.55 -20.22 -3.00
CA VAL A 188 15.51 -19.27 -1.89
C VAL A 188 14.71 -18.04 -2.27
N GLU A 189 13.92 -17.57 -1.32
CA GLU A 189 13.14 -16.34 -1.42
C GLU A 189 13.44 -15.47 -0.20
N LEU A 190 13.71 -14.19 -0.45
CA LEU A 190 13.82 -13.19 0.59
C LEU A 190 12.53 -12.42 0.69
N ASP A 191 11.94 -12.39 1.87
CA ASP A 191 10.74 -11.62 2.13
C ASP A 191 11.03 -10.54 3.16
N ALA A 192 10.52 -9.33 2.91
CA ALA A 192 10.44 -8.24 3.87
C ALA A 192 9.10 -8.23 4.59
N PHE A 193 9.09 -7.77 5.81
CA PHE A 193 7.88 -7.57 6.59
C PHE A 193 7.48 -6.09 6.54
N GLU A 194 6.43 -5.80 5.77
CA GLU A 194 5.86 -4.46 5.56
C GLU A 194 4.52 -4.31 6.28
#